data_252b093c0937df83dd16b94a305b96af
#
_entry.id   252b093c0937df83dd16b94a305b96af
#
_cell.length_a   1.000
_cell.length_b   1.000
_cell.length_c   1.000
_cell.angle_alpha   90.00
_cell.angle_beta   90.00
_cell.angle_gamma   90.00
#
_symmetry.space_group_name_H-M   'P 1'
#
loop_
_entity.id
_entity.type
_entity.pdbx_description
1 polymer ?
#
loop_
_entity_poly.entity_id
_entity_poly.type
_entity_poly.pdbx_seq_one_letter_code
_entity_poly.pdbx_strand_id
1 'polypeptide(L)'
;AMDVKLVVRPLIGCLTHTHFWEGPCRAGRKEDMTVEAETKVADETFKSSVEALKDVISEVEFKEALDVRYNESFVVEKEMFDKIGEDVDEIDCFLCMGWRIPKLERYRKPVIIWQNGNEGIDFAAYCRSIGVEAYVAMDLQDVNEIAHILWVRKAVRNTRALVLTAGSQPTFGIQSLIRDPEILRQRYGVEVVKLPFTSIFKYMDEITDEEAKPIADKIIAGSTDTQVNTDWFINDVKYYLAAKKMMDIYDCNAFSTACHELLSLIHI
;
A
#
# COMPACT_ATOMS: atom_id res chain seq x y z
N ALA A 1 -4.22 10.77 10.18
CA ALA A 1 -3.80 10.05 8.95
C ALA A 1 -4.39 8.66 9.04
N MET A 2 -5.11 8.18 8.03
CA MET A 2 -5.51 6.78 7.98
C MET A 2 -4.23 5.93 7.99
N ASP A 3 -4.18 4.94 8.90
CA ASP A 3 -3.08 3.98 8.95
C ASP A 3 -3.34 2.90 7.88
N VAL A 4 -3.05 3.26 6.62
CA VAL A 4 -3.24 2.37 5.47
C VAL A 4 -2.11 1.36 5.46
N LYS A 5 -2.43 0.07 5.58
CA LYS A 5 -1.47 -1.03 5.44
C LYS A 5 -1.70 -1.76 4.12
N LEU A 6 -0.62 -2.25 3.53
CA LEU A 6 -0.69 -3.21 2.42
C LEU A 6 -0.89 -4.61 3.02
N VAL A 7 -2.04 -5.20 2.80
CA VAL A 7 -2.36 -6.55 3.34
C VAL A 7 -1.83 -7.61 2.38
N VAL A 8 -0.89 -8.41 2.86
CA VAL A 8 -0.17 -9.40 2.05
C VAL A 8 -0.37 -10.81 2.61
N ARG A 9 -0.68 -11.77 1.74
CA ARG A 9 -0.68 -13.20 2.07
C ARG A 9 0.62 -13.83 1.61
N PRO A 10 1.52 -14.24 2.54
CA PRO A 10 2.70 -15.00 2.18
C PRO A 10 2.33 -16.44 1.84
N LEU A 11 2.86 -16.94 0.75
CA LEU A 11 2.71 -18.32 0.28
C LEU A 11 4.11 -18.90 0.07
N ILE A 12 4.46 -19.91 0.84
CA ILE A 12 5.77 -20.57 0.74
C ILE A 12 5.58 -21.89 0.00
N GLY A 13 6.03 -21.92 -1.25
CA GLY A 13 5.98 -23.09 -2.10
C GLY A 13 7.13 -24.05 -1.80
N CYS A 14 6.81 -25.31 -1.53
CA CYS A 14 7.78 -26.36 -1.34
C CYS A 14 7.44 -27.56 -2.23
N LEU A 15 8.40 -27.93 -3.09
CA LEU A 15 8.29 -29.14 -3.87
C LEU A 15 8.68 -30.33 -2.98
N THR A 16 7.76 -31.28 -2.82
CA THR A 16 8.00 -32.53 -2.09
C THR A 16 7.82 -33.70 -3.05
N HIS A 17 8.86 -34.52 -3.22
CA HIS A 17 8.80 -35.69 -4.05
C HIS A 17 8.24 -36.88 -3.28
N THR A 18 7.39 -37.63 -3.89
CA THR A 18 6.85 -38.86 -3.30
C THR A 18 7.63 -40.09 -3.74
N HIS A 19 8.52 -39.94 -4.72
CA HIS A 19 9.36 -40.99 -5.25
C HIS A 19 10.63 -40.43 -5.87
N PHE A 20 11.55 -41.30 -6.09
CA PHE A 20 12.86 -41.02 -6.56
C PHE A 20 12.88 -40.42 -7.97
N TRP A 21 13.41 -39.22 -8.11
CA TRP A 21 13.64 -38.61 -9.42
C TRP A 21 15.00 -39.02 -9.98
N GLU A 22 14.99 -39.68 -11.14
CA GLU A 22 16.20 -39.96 -11.91
C GLU A 22 16.26 -39.06 -13.15
N GLY A 23 17.35 -38.31 -13.30
CA GLY A 23 17.52 -37.47 -14.48
C GLY A 23 18.77 -36.58 -14.41
N PRO A 24 19.14 -35.91 -15.52
CA PRO A 24 20.34 -35.08 -15.60
C PRO A 24 20.30 -33.83 -14.72
N CYS A 25 19.12 -33.39 -14.30
CA CYS A 25 18.94 -32.25 -13.43
C CYS A 25 18.91 -32.60 -11.94
N ARG A 26 19.30 -33.84 -11.61
CA ARG A 26 19.31 -34.33 -10.25
C ARG A 26 20.36 -33.59 -9.42
N ALA A 27 19.94 -32.97 -8.31
CA ALA A 27 20.82 -32.44 -7.29
C ALA A 27 20.81 -33.33 -6.03
N GLY A 28 21.96 -33.57 -5.45
CA GLY A 28 22.10 -34.37 -4.24
C GLY A 28 22.40 -35.86 -4.47
N ARG A 29 22.52 -36.59 -3.38
CA ARG A 29 22.79 -38.05 -3.39
C ARG A 29 21.47 -38.79 -3.36
N LYS A 30 21.46 -40.02 -3.86
CA LYS A 30 20.31 -40.91 -3.84
C LYS A 30 19.74 -41.11 -2.42
N GLU A 31 20.64 -41.20 -1.46
CA GLU A 31 20.35 -41.44 -0.05
C GLU A 31 19.67 -40.21 0.60
N ASP A 32 19.87 -38.99 0.04
CA ASP A 32 19.34 -37.74 0.52
C ASP A 32 17.91 -37.46 -0.04
N MET A 33 17.47 -38.27 -1.01
CA MET A 33 16.17 -38.12 -1.67
C MET A 33 15.09 -39.03 -1.03
N THR A 34 14.93 -38.91 0.26
CA THR A 34 13.88 -39.61 1.00
C THR A 34 12.75 -38.63 1.36
N VAL A 35 11.55 -39.15 1.57
CA VAL A 35 10.40 -38.33 2.01
C VAL A 35 10.71 -37.56 3.29
N GLU A 36 11.45 -38.19 4.20
CA GLU A 36 11.85 -37.56 5.47
C GLU A 36 12.83 -36.41 5.25
N ALA A 37 13.83 -36.61 4.38
CA ALA A 37 14.82 -35.57 4.06
C ALA A 37 14.16 -34.36 3.37
N GLU A 38 13.28 -34.60 2.41
CA GLU A 38 12.55 -33.54 1.71
C GLU A 38 11.55 -32.82 2.60
N THR A 39 10.86 -33.54 3.48
CA THR A 39 9.97 -32.93 4.48
C THR A 39 10.77 -32.00 5.40
N LYS A 40 11.95 -32.43 5.85
CA LYS A 40 12.84 -31.59 6.66
C LYS A 40 13.27 -30.31 5.92
N VAL A 41 13.68 -30.42 4.65
CA VAL A 41 14.04 -29.26 3.83
C VAL A 41 12.85 -28.32 3.64
N ALA A 42 11.65 -28.86 3.41
CA ALA A 42 10.44 -28.06 3.29
C ALA A 42 10.12 -27.31 4.60
N ASP A 43 10.25 -27.99 5.75
CA ASP A 43 10.04 -27.38 7.07
C ASP A 43 11.05 -26.26 7.35
N GLU A 44 12.33 -26.49 7.03
CA GLU A 44 13.39 -25.50 7.17
C GLU A 44 13.15 -24.30 6.22
N THR A 45 12.75 -24.55 4.99
CA THR A 45 12.41 -23.51 3.99
C THR A 45 11.23 -22.66 4.49
N PHE A 46 10.17 -23.29 4.96
CA PHE A 46 9.01 -22.57 5.50
C PHE A 46 9.44 -21.68 6.69
N LYS A 47 10.15 -22.25 7.66
CA LYS A 47 10.61 -21.54 8.85
C LYS A 47 11.50 -20.34 8.51
N SER A 48 12.49 -20.53 7.63
CA SER A 48 13.40 -19.44 7.23
C SER A 48 12.69 -18.36 6.42
N SER A 49 11.74 -18.75 5.57
CA SER A 49 10.92 -17.80 4.81
C SER A 49 10.04 -16.95 5.74
N VAL A 50 9.39 -17.56 6.72
CA VAL A 50 8.58 -16.82 7.72
C VAL A 50 9.46 -15.87 8.53
N GLU A 51 10.68 -16.28 8.89
CA GLU A 51 11.62 -15.39 9.61
C GLU A 51 12.00 -14.17 8.76
N ALA A 52 12.24 -14.36 7.47
CA ALA A 52 12.61 -13.28 6.55
C ALA A 52 11.50 -12.23 6.37
N LEU A 53 10.22 -12.56 6.66
CA LEU A 53 9.12 -11.60 6.60
C LEU A 53 9.26 -10.47 7.63
N LYS A 54 10.01 -10.67 8.70
CA LYS A 54 10.22 -9.66 9.75
C LYS A 54 11.02 -8.45 9.26
N ASP A 55 11.77 -8.61 8.19
CA ASP A 55 12.63 -7.57 7.61
C ASP A 55 11.93 -6.80 6.48
N VAL A 56 10.67 -7.11 6.20
CA VAL A 56 9.84 -6.37 5.24
C VAL A 56 9.35 -5.07 5.87
N ILE A 57 9.14 -4.05 5.02
CA ILE A 57 8.73 -2.69 5.45
C ILE A 57 7.50 -2.71 6.37
N SER A 58 7.46 -1.75 7.30
CA SER A 58 6.42 -1.67 8.35
C SER A 58 5.01 -1.34 7.82
N GLU A 59 4.90 -0.87 6.59
CA GLU A 59 3.64 -0.57 5.90
C GLU A 59 2.90 -1.82 5.45
N VAL A 60 3.57 -2.98 5.48
CA VAL A 60 2.97 -4.28 5.18
C VAL A 60 2.35 -4.89 6.43
N GLU A 61 1.13 -5.40 6.28
CA GLU A 61 0.45 -6.26 7.23
C GLU A 61 0.35 -7.67 6.63
N PHE A 62 0.95 -8.63 7.29
CA PHE A 62 0.90 -10.02 6.84
C PHE A 62 -0.29 -10.76 7.41
N LYS A 63 -1.05 -11.43 6.54
CA LYS A 63 -1.91 -12.55 6.94
C LYS A 63 -1.04 -13.76 7.30
N GLU A 64 -1.63 -14.79 7.90
CA GLU A 64 -0.94 -16.05 8.19
C GLU A 64 -0.24 -16.60 6.95
N ALA A 65 1.04 -16.95 7.08
CA ALA A 65 1.79 -17.58 6.00
C ALA A 65 1.32 -19.02 5.76
N LEU A 66 1.11 -19.36 4.49
CA LEU A 66 0.66 -20.71 4.12
C LEU A 66 1.83 -21.54 3.57
N ASP A 67 1.98 -22.74 4.13
CA ASP A 67 2.90 -23.77 3.64
C ASP A 67 2.22 -24.55 2.51
N VAL A 68 2.63 -24.27 1.28
CA VAL A 68 2.03 -24.86 0.08
C VAL A 68 2.94 -25.97 -0.46
N ARG A 69 2.59 -27.21 -0.14
CA ARG A 69 3.36 -28.39 -0.58
C ARG A 69 2.71 -29.04 -1.79
N TYR A 70 3.53 -29.46 -2.71
CA TYR A 70 3.10 -30.19 -3.89
C TYR A 70 4.21 -31.08 -4.43
N ASN A 71 3.84 -32.11 -5.15
CA ASN A 71 4.75 -33.08 -5.72
C ASN A 71 5.28 -32.66 -7.12
N GLU A 72 6.08 -33.51 -7.73
CA GLU A 72 6.66 -33.31 -9.06
C GLU A 72 5.63 -33.14 -10.18
N SER A 73 4.38 -33.52 -9.96
CA SER A 73 3.29 -33.27 -10.89
C SER A 73 2.74 -31.84 -10.82
N PHE A 74 3.29 -31.02 -9.91
CA PHE A 74 2.88 -29.64 -9.64
C PHE A 74 1.38 -29.51 -9.33
N VAL A 75 0.82 -30.50 -8.64
CA VAL A 75 -0.57 -30.51 -8.22
C VAL A 75 -0.64 -30.01 -6.79
N VAL A 76 -1.28 -28.84 -6.62
CA VAL A 76 -1.68 -28.33 -5.31
C VAL A 76 -3.08 -28.86 -5.01
N GLU A 77 -3.25 -29.41 -3.83
CA GLU A 77 -4.54 -29.99 -3.40
C GLU A 77 -5.65 -28.94 -3.35
N LYS A 78 -6.88 -29.38 -3.60
CA LYS A 78 -8.05 -28.49 -3.68
C LYS A 78 -8.25 -27.72 -2.37
N GLU A 79 -8.10 -28.39 -1.24
CA GLU A 79 -8.24 -27.82 0.10
C GLU A 79 -7.26 -26.67 0.36
N MET A 80 -6.05 -26.77 -0.21
CA MET A 80 -5.07 -25.68 -0.12
C MET A 80 -5.50 -24.47 -0.96
N PHE A 81 -6.04 -24.68 -2.15
CA PHE A 81 -6.62 -23.58 -2.94
C PHE A 81 -7.81 -22.94 -2.23
N ASP A 82 -8.68 -23.74 -1.62
CA ASP A 82 -9.80 -23.23 -0.84
C ASP A 82 -9.27 -22.34 0.31
N LYS A 83 -8.23 -22.79 1.02
CA LYS A 83 -7.57 -22.02 2.08
C LYS A 83 -6.88 -20.73 1.58
N ILE A 84 -6.21 -20.76 0.43
CA ILE A 84 -5.60 -19.55 -0.18
C ILE A 84 -6.70 -18.54 -0.54
N GLY A 85 -7.86 -19.01 -0.99
CA GLY A 85 -8.98 -18.18 -1.45
C GLY A 85 -9.90 -17.68 -0.33
N GLU A 86 -9.81 -18.22 0.88
CA GLU A 86 -10.76 -17.96 1.97
C GLU A 86 -10.94 -16.46 2.28
N ASP A 87 -9.84 -15.72 2.30
CA ASP A 87 -9.83 -14.28 2.58
C ASP A 87 -9.24 -13.44 1.43
N VAL A 88 -9.34 -13.94 0.20
CA VAL A 88 -8.72 -13.29 -0.97
C VAL A 88 -9.20 -11.85 -1.18
N ASP A 89 -10.43 -11.54 -0.80
CA ASP A 89 -10.98 -10.19 -0.93
C ASP A 89 -10.36 -9.20 0.09
N GLU A 90 -9.84 -9.70 1.20
CA GLU A 90 -9.21 -8.90 2.24
C GLU A 90 -7.75 -8.58 1.96
N ILE A 91 -7.09 -9.32 1.04
CA ILE A 91 -5.69 -9.11 0.71
C ILE A 91 -5.50 -8.23 -0.54
N ASP A 92 -4.40 -7.50 -0.57
CA ASP A 92 -4.00 -6.65 -1.69
C ASP A 92 -3.13 -7.40 -2.68
N CYS A 93 -2.25 -8.28 -2.20
CA CYS A 93 -1.37 -9.09 -3.04
C CYS A 93 -0.91 -10.37 -2.35
N PHE A 94 -0.37 -11.29 -3.14
CA PHE A 94 0.37 -12.46 -2.66
C PHE A 94 1.88 -12.17 -2.66
N LEU A 95 2.58 -12.73 -1.68
CA LEU A 95 4.05 -12.83 -1.68
C LEU A 95 4.43 -14.31 -1.79
N CYS A 96 4.88 -14.74 -2.96
CA CYS A 96 5.33 -16.10 -3.21
C CYS A 96 6.82 -16.23 -2.90
N MET A 97 7.16 -17.17 -2.04
CA MET A 97 8.51 -17.52 -1.65
C MET A 97 8.76 -19.01 -1.90
N GLY A 98 10.02 -19.37 -2.04
CA GLY A 98 10.39 -20.74 -2.36
C GLY A 98 10.06 -21.09 -3.82
N TRP A 99 9.35 -22.20 -4.06
CA TRP A 99 8.95 -22.60 -5.39
C TRP A 99 7.67 -21.89 -5.86
N ARG A 100 7.50 -21.80 -7.19
CA ARG A 100 6.29 -21.21 -7.78
C ARG A 100 5.03 -21.96 -7.33
N ILE A 101 3.93 -21.23 -7.13
CA ILE A 101 2.65 -21.85 -6.81
C ILE A 101 1.80 -21.89 -8.06
N PRO A 102 1.50 -23.09 -8.60
CA PRO A 102 0.71 -23.25 -9.82
C PRO A 102 -0.70 -22.66 -9.65
N LYS A 103 -1.23 -22.08 -10.72
CA LYS A 103 -2.62 -21.57 -10.82
C LYS A 103 -2.98 -20.45 -9.84
N LEU A 104 -2.01 -19.78 -9.23
CA LEU A 104 -2.26 -18.65 -8.33
C LEU A 104 -2.90 -17.46 -9.04
N GLU A 105 -2.63 -17.29 -10.32
CA GLU A 105 -3.20 -16.26 -11.20
C GLU A 105 -4.74 -16.28 -11.26
N ARG A 106 -5.38 -17.39 -10.88
CA ARG A 106 -6.85 -17.52 -10.81
C ARG A 106 -7.52 -16.51 -9.88
N TYR A 107 -6.80 -16.06 -8.84
CA TYR A 107 -7.33 -15.10 -7.87
C TYR A 107 -7.25 -13.65 -8.34
N ARG A 108 -6.60 -13.37 -9.48
CA ARG A 108 -6.51 -12.03 -10.10
C ARG A 108 -5.93 -10.96 -9.17
N LYS A 109 -5.19 -11.34 -8.14
CA LYS A 109 -4.46 -10.43 -7.25
C LYS A 109 -3.03 -10.23 -7.77
N PRO A 110 -2.41 -9.08 -7.51
CA PRO A 110 -0.98 -8.88 -7.73
C PRO A 110 -0.16 -9.94 -7.02
N VAL A 111 0.95 -10.35 -7.63
CA VAL A 111 1.85 -11.36 -7.07
C VAL A 111 3.27 -10.81 -7.03
N ILE A 112 3.87 -10.78 -5.85
CA ILE A 112 5.31 -10.57 -5.67
C ILE A 112 5.95 -11.95 -5.59
N ILE A 113 6.94 -12.23 -6.43
CA ILE A 113 7.64 -13.52 -6.49
C ILE A 113 9.05 -13.29 -5.99
N TRP A 114 9.30 -13.67 -4.75
CA TRP A 114 10.63 -13.57 -4.14
C TRP A 114 11.40 -14.86 -4.37
N GLN A 115 12.07 -14.92 -5.52
CA GLN A 115 12.74 -16.11 -5.98
C GLN A 115 13.86 -15.80 -6.98
N ASN A 116 15.03 -16.40 -6.75
CA ASN A 116 16.20 -16.33 -7.62
C ASN A 116 16.16 -17.42 -8.69
N GLY A 117 15.31 -17.34 -9.69
CA GLY A 117 15.29 -18.36 -10.71
C GLY A 117 14.47 -18.05 -11.95
N ASN A 118 14.73 -18.76 -13.02
CA ASN A 118 14.03 -18.63 -14.29
C ASN A 118 12.53 -18.88 -14.17
N GLU A 119 12.12 -19.74 -13.25
CA GLU A 119 10.71 -20.08 -13.02
C GLU A 119 9.88 -18.91 -12.50
N GLY A 120 10.46 -18.07 -11.62
CA GLY A 120 9.79 -16.85 -11.14
C GLY A 120 9.57 -15.85 -12.27
N ILE A 121 10.58 -15.70 -13.15
CA ILE A 121 10.51 -14.82 -14.32
C ILE A 121 9.46 -15.32 -15.31
N ASP A 122 9.45 -16.62 -15.61
CA ASP A 122 8.47 -17.26 -16.50
C ASP A 122 7.05 -17.10 -15.96
N PHE A 123 6.83 -17.41 -14.70
CA PHE A 123 5.52 -17.26 -14.06
C PHE A 123 5.03 -15.81 -14.04
N ALA A 124 5.91 -14.85 -13.75
CA ALA A 124 5.57 -13.44 -13.82
C ALA A 124 5.21 -12.99 -15.23
N ALA A 125 5.95 -13.47 -16.25
CA ALA A 125 5.65 -13.18 -17.65
C ALA A 125 4.28 -13.75 -18.07
N TYR A 126 3.99 -14.99 -17.66
CA TYR A 126 2.68 -15.61 -17.90
C TYR A 126 1.55 -14.83 -17.22
N CYS A 127 1.67 -14.50 -15.93
CA CYS A 127 0.67 -13.71 -15.23
C CYS A 127 0.37 -12.39 -15.98
N ARG A 128 1.40 -11.65 -16.37
CA ARG A 128 1.24 -10.40 -17.11
C ARG A 128 0.57 -10.60 -18.47
N SER A 129 0.87 -11.71 -19.17
CA SER A 129 0.25 -12.02 -20.47
C SER A 129 -1.27 -12.20 -20.39
N ILE A 130 -1.79 -12.58 -19.24
CA ILE A 130 -3.23 -12.76 -18.98
C ILE A 130 -3.86 -11.63 -18.15
N GLY A 131 -3.11 -10.51 -17.99
CA GLY A 131 -3.58 -9.31 -17.30
C GLY A 131 -3.59 -9.42 -15.76
N VAL A 132 -2.75 -10.28 -15.20
CA VAL A 132 -2.48 -10.34 -13.75
C VAL A 132 -1.14 -9.68 -13.47
N GLU A 133 -1.12 -8.73 -12.53
CA GLU A 133 0.11 -8.07 -12.14
C GLU A 133 1.05 -9.05 -11.43
N ALA A 134 2.29 -9.14 -11.86
CA ALA A 134 3.29 -9.98 -11.22
C ALA A 134 4.67 -9.34 -11.31
N TYR A 135 5.41 -9.42 -10.22
CA TYR A 135 6.71 -8.81 -10.03
C TYR A 135 7.69 -9.84 -9.52
N VAL A 136 8.92 -9.82 -10.03
CA VAL A 136 10.01 -10.67 -9.54
C VAL A 136 10.89 -9.82 -8.64
N ALA A 137 11.11 -10.29 -7.44
CA ALA A 137 12.05 -9.76 -6.47
C ALA A 137 13.22 -10.71 -6.33
N MET A 138 14.42 -10.22 -6.54
CA MET A 138 15.65 -11.02 -6.46
C MET A 138 16.18 -11.10 -5.04
N ASP A 139 15.88 -10.07 -4.24
CA ASP A 139 16.30 -9.94 -2.85
C ASP A 139 15.25 -9.19 -2.01
N LEU A 140 15.56 -8.99 -0.73
CA LEU A 140 14.69 -8.26 0.20
C LEU A 140 14.51 -6.78 -0.18
N GLN A 141 15.52 -6.16 -0.79
CA GLN A 141 15.40 -4.77 -1.24
C GLN A 141 14.33 -4.65 -2.32
N ASP A 142 14.36 -5.53 -3.32
CA ASP A 142 13.33 -5.57 -4.37
C ASP A 142 11.93 -5.82 -3.79
N VAL A 143 11.81 -6.74 -2.81
CA VAL A 143 10.52 -6.99 -2.12
C VAL A 143 10.00 -5.71 -1.49
N ASN A 144 10.86 -4.99 -0.76
CA ASN A 144 10.50 -3.76 -0.07
C ASN A 144 10.12 -2.64 -1.05
N GLU A 145 10.86 -2.49 -2.14
CA GLU A 145 10.56 -1.50 -3.17
C GLU A 145 9.20 -1.78 -3.86
N ILE A 146 8.95 -3.03 -4.24
CA ILE A 146 7.68 -3.42 -4.87
C ILE A 146 6.52 -3.27 -3.87
N ALA A 147 6.69 -3.74 -2.64
CA ALA A 147 5.67 -3.59 -1.59
C ALA A 147 5.37 -2.11 -1.30
N HIS A 148 6.40 -1.25 -1.26
CA HIS A 148 6.23 0.19 -1.09
C HIS A 148 5.40 0.81 -2.24
N ILE A 149 5.69 0.45 -3.49
CA ILE A 149 4.92 0.93 -4.66
C ILE A 149 3.45 0.49 -4.57
N LEU A 150 3.20 -0.77 -4.21
CA LEU A 150 1.83 -1.28 -4.04
C LEU A 150 1.10 -0.61 -2.88
N TRP A 151 1.80 -0.36 -1.78
CA TRP A 151 1.28 0.39 -0.65
C TRP A 151 0.93 1.85 -1.02
N VAL A 152 1.83 2.56 -1.70
CA VAL A 152 1.56 3.93 -2.19
C VAL A 152 0.32 3.94 -3.09
N ARG A 153 0.19 2.98 -4.00
CA ARG A 153 -0.99 2.84 -4.86
C ARG A 153 -2.27 2.64 -4.04
N LYS A 154 -2.23 1.81 -3.00
CA LYS A 154 -3.36 1.61 -2.08
C LYS A 154 -3.66 2.90 -1.31
N ALA A 155 -2.65 3.57 -0.77
CA ALA A 155 -2.82 4.84 -0.05
C ALA A 155 -3.47 5.90 -0.94
N VAL A 156 -3.01 6.03 -2.19
CA VAL A 156 -3.61 6.97 -3.16
C VAL A 156 -5.08 6.60 -3.45
N ARG A 157 -5.39 5.32 -3.62
CA ARG A 157 -6.78 4.87 -3.84
C ARG A 157 -7.71 5.16 -2.66
N ASN A 158 -7.17 5.21 -1.45
CA ASN A 158 -7.91 5.54 -0.23
C ASN A 158 -7.87 7.05 0.09
N THR A 159 -7.38 7.88 -0.84
CA THR A 159 -7.39 9.33 -0.66
C THR A 159 -8.80 9.86 -0.87
N ARG A 160 -9.29 10.57 0.14
CA ARG A 160 -10.50 11.37 0.10
C ARG A 160 -10.13 12.82 0.40
N ALA A 161 -10.14 13.66 -0.63
CA ALA A 161 -9.64 15.02 -0.58
C ALA A 161 -10.76 16.03 -0.34
N LEU A 162 -10.69 16.78 0.75
CA LEU A 162 -11.52 17.95 0.97
C LEU A 162 -10.95 19.13 0.18
N VAL A 163 -11.74 19.68 -0.73
CA VAL A 163 -11.36 20.81 -1.56
C VAL A 163 -12.27 21.99 -1.31
N LEU A 164 -11.73 23.07 -0.75
CA LEU A 164 -12.44 24.32 -0.60
C LEU A 164 -12.22 25.18 -1.84
N THR A 165 -13.33 25.59 -2.50
CA THR A 165 -13.27 26.31 -3.77
C THR A 165 -14.18 27.55 -3.75
N ALA A 166 -13.71 28.64 -4.34
CA ALA A 166 -14.48 29.86 -4.50
C ALA A 166 -15.48 29.82 -5.66
N GLY A 167 -15.48 28.75 -6.45
CA GLY A 167 -16.40 28.62 -7.58
C GLY A 167 -16.24 27.28 -8.32
N SER A 168 -16.99 27.13 -9.40
CA SER A 168 -16.95 25.94 -10.25
C SER A 168 -15.77 25.90 -11.21
N GLN A 169 -15.06 27.02 -11.37
CA GLN A 169 -13.98 27.17 -12.37
C GLN A 169 -12.61 27.00 -11.72
N PRO A 170 -11.67 26.39 -12.45
CA PRO A 170 -10.29 26.36 -12.03
C PRO A 170 -9.66 27.75 -11.98
N THR A 171 -8.60 27.90 -11.18
CA THR A 171 -7.84 29.15 -11.12
C THR A 171 -7.41 29.60 -12.51
N PHE A 172 -7.68 30.84 -12.85
CA PHE A 172 -7.37 31.41 -14.14
C PHE A 172 -5.87 31.31 -14.44
N GLY A 173 -5.54 30.80 -15.62
CA GLY A 173 -4.14 30.68 -16.08
C GLY A 173 -3.48 29.33 -15.82
N ILE A 174 -4.07 28.43 -15.04
CA ILE A 174 -3.51 27.07 -14.81
C ILE A 174 -4.03 26.11 -15.88
N GLN A 175 -3.17 25.71 -16.79
CA GLN A 175 -3.52 24.82 -17.91
C GLN A 175 -3.50 23.32 -17.52
N SER A 176 -2.66 22.94 -16.55
CA SER A 176 -2.49 21.55 -16.10
C SER A 176 -3.51 21.09 -15.06
N LEU A 177 -4.50 21.92 -14.75
CA LEU A 177 -5.51 21.61 -13.76
C LEU A 177 -6.39 20.43 -14.19
N ILE A 178 -6.66 19.53 -13.26
CA ILE A 178 -7.66 18.48 -13.45
C ILE A 178 -9.06 19.11 -13.33
N ARG A 179 -9.73 19.25 -14.48
CA ARG A 179 -11.04 19.91 -14.56
C ARG A 179 -12.19 19.00 -14.10
N ASP A 180 -12.03 17.69 -14.31
CA ASP A 180 -13.01 16.70 -13.95
C ASP A 180 -12.48 15.77 -12.85
N PRO A 181 -12.97 15.89 -11.60
CA PRO A 181 -12.59 15.01 -10.49
C PRO A 181 -12.92 13.53 -10.74
N GLU A 182 -13.87 13.23 -11.62
CA GLU A 182 -14.20 11.86 -11.97
C GLU A 182 -13.02 11.14 -12.63
N ILE A 183 -12.16 11.86 -13.36
CA ILE A 183 -10.91 11.30 -13.90
C ILE A 183 -9.99 10.83 -12.77
N LEU A 184 -9.92 11.55 -11.64
CA LEU A 184 -9.14 11.13 -10.48
C LEU A 184 -9.70 9.86 -9.86
N ARG A 185 -11.02 9.80 -9.72
CA ARG A 185 -11.71 8.63 -9.19
C ARG A 185 -11.50 7.40 -10.07
N GLN A 186 -11.66 7.53 -11.38
CA GLN A 186 -11.52 6.42 -12.32
C GLN A 186 -10.08 5.91 -12.44
N ARG A 187 -9.08 6.82 -12.48
CA ARG A 187 -7.68 6.44 -12.66
C ARG A 187 -6.98 6.03 -11.38
N TYR A 188 -7.26 6.72 -10.29
CA TYR A 188 -6.49 6.60 -9.06
C TYR A 188 -7.32 6.18 -7.84
N GLY A 189 -8.66 6.15 -7.97
CA GLY A 189 -9.57 5.87 -6.86
C GLY A 189 -9.79 7.07 -5.93
N VAL A 190 -9.15 8.21 -6.18
CA VAL A 190 -9.23 9.41 -5.32
C VAL A 190 -10.64 10.00 -5.36
N GLU A 191 -11.25 10.16 -4.19
CA GLU A 191 -12.50 10.90 -4.05
C GLU A 191 -12.25 12.37 -3.74
N VAL A 192 -13.08 13.25 -4.30
CA VAL A 192 -13.00 14.70 -4.06
C VAL A 192 -14.30 15.19 -3.47
N VAL A 193 -14.24 15.68 -2.23
CA VAL A 193 -15.35 16.36 -1.55
C VAL A 193 -15.17 17.87 -1.74
N LYS A 194 -16.03 18.48 -2.57
CA LYS A 194 -15.99 19.94 -2.82
C LYS A 194 -16.94 20.69 -1.92
N LEU A 195 -16.45 21.72 -1.26
CA LEU A 195 -17.24 22.64 -0.47
C LEU A 195 -16.93 24.10 -0.87
N PRO A 196 -17.89 25.02 -0.71
CA PRO A 196 -17.60 26.44 -0.82
C PRO A 196 -16.49 26.85 0.14
N PHE A 197 -15.58 27.72 -0.30
CA PHE A 197 -14.50 28.22 0.53
C PHE A 197 -15.01 28.83 1.85
N THR A 198 -16.10 29.55 1.79
CA THR A 198 -16.74 30.18 2.97
C THR A 198 -17.21 29.20 4.04
N SER A 199 -17.29 27.89 3.71
CA SER A 199 -17.70 26.87 4.67
C SER A 199 -16.75 26.73 5.85
N ILE A 200 -15.49 27.17 5.71
CA ILE A 200 -14.49 27.06 6.79
C ILE A 200 -14.72 28.09 7.90
N PHE A 201 -15.33 29.24 7.60
CA PHE A 201 -15.45 30.35 8.55
C PHE A 201 -16.14 29.94 9.84
N LYS A 202 -17.27 29.24 9.74
CA LYS A 202 -17.99 28.79 10.94
C LYS A 202 -17.12 27.92 11.85
N TYR A 203 -16.21 27.13 11.29
CA TYR A 203 -15.32 26.28 12.08
C TYR A 203 -14.15 27.07 12.64
N MET A 204 -13.70 28.13 11.95
CA MET A 204 -12.72 29.06 12.48
C MET A 204 -13.28 29.87 13.66
N ASP A 205 -14.56 30.29 13.58
CA ASP A 205 -15.24 31.04 14.66
C ASP A 205 -15.44 30.19 15.92
N GLU A 206 -15.45 28.86 15.79
CA GLU A 206 -15.55 27.94 16.93
C GLU A 206 -14.19 27.73 17.66
N ILE A 207 -13.07 28.17 17.06
CA ILE A 207 -11.72 27.98 17.61
C ILE A 207 -11.27 29.25 18.33
N THR A 208 -10.97 29.14 19.62
CA THR A 208 -10.51 30.26 20.43
C THR A 208 -9.02 30.56 20.22
N ASP A 209 -8.60 31.76 20.61
CA ASP A 209 -7.18 32.14 20.61
C ASP A 209 -6.38 31.27 21.59
N GLU A 210 -6.98 30.89 22.72
CA GLU A 210 -6.39 30.03 23.73
C GLU A 210 -6.08 28.62 23.18
N GLU A 211 -6.90 28.12 22.25
CA GLU A 211 -6.64 26.81 21.57
C GLU A 211 -5.55 26.95 20.51
N ALA A 212 -5.55 28.05 19.76
CA ALA A 212 -4.60 28.26 18.66
C ALA A 212 -3.20 28.67 19.13
N LYS A 213 -3.12 29.49 20.19
CA LYS A 213 -1.85 30.10 20.68
C LYS A 213 -0.76 29.08 21.02
N PRO A 214 -0.99 27.99 21.75
CA PRO A 214 0.09 27.02 22.08
C PRO A 214 0.69 26.36 20.82
N ILE A 215 -0.09 26.19 19.76
CA ILE A 215 0.37 25.64 18.49
C ILE A 215 1.20 26.67 17.74
N ALA A 216 0.73 27.93 17.70
CA ALA A 216 1.46 29.05 17.12
C ALA A 216 2.82 29.26 17.81
N ASP A 217 2.83 29.32 19.13
CA ASP A 217 4.05 29.48 19.94
C ASP A 217 5.06 28.34 19.68
N LYS A 218 4.58 27.08 19.56
CA LYS A 218 5.43 25.91 19.24
C LYS A 218 6.07 26.01 17.85
N ILE A 219 5.31 26.45 16.85
CA ILE A 219 5.81 26.59 15.48
C ILE A 219 6.84 27.74 15.43
N ILE A 220 6.54 28.88 16.06
CA ILE A 220 7.44 30.04 16.14
C ILE A 220 8.75 29.65 16.85
N ALA A 221 8.67 28.95 17.98
CA ALA A 221 9.85 28.49 18.73
C ALA A 221 10.72 27.49 17.95
N GLY A 222 10.16 26.77 17.02
CA GLY A 222 10.88 25.83 16.14
C GLY A 222 11.42 26.46 14.87
N SER A 223 11.10 27.72 14.56
CA SER A 223 11.56 28.41 13.35
C SER A 223 12.97 29.01 13.54
N THR A 224 13.75 29.07 12.46
CA THR A 224 15.10 29.69 12.48
C THR A 224 15.04 31.20 12.47
N ASP A 225 13.98 31.79 11.94
CA ASP A 225 13.70 33.23 11.93
C ASP A 225 12.18 33.44 11.82
N THR A 226 11.68 34.49 12.50
CA THR A 226 10.23 34.79 12.51
C THR A 226 10.04 36.29 12.23
N GLN A 227 9.49 36.57 11.04
CA GLN A 227 9.18 37.93 10.58
C GLN A 227 7.68 38.19 10.47
N VAL A 228 6.84 37.24 10.93
CA VAL A 228 5.38 37.35 10.85
C VAL A 228 4.80 38.05 12.05
N ASN A 229 3.68 38.76 11.86
CA ASN A 229 2.89 39.29 12.96
C ASN A 229 2.21 38.12 13.70
N THR A 230 2.41 38.03 15.01
CA THR A 230 1.93 36.92 15.84
C THR A 230 0.40 36.82 15.84
N ASP A 231 -0.33 37.95 15.81
CA ASP A 231 -1.79 37.93 15.81
C ASP A 231 -2.34 37.37 14.50
N TRP A 232 -1.70 37.70 13.37
CA TRP A 232 -2.06 37.09 12.08
C TRP A 232 -1.77 35.60 12.07
N PHE A 233 -0.63 35.21 12.63
CA PHE A 233 -0.24 33.80 12.68
C PHE A 233 -1.18 32.95 13.55
N ILE A 234 -1.80 33.52 14.59
CA ILE A 234 -2.89 32.85 15.34
C ILE A 234 -4.09 32.55 14.42
N ASN A 235 -4.45 33.45 13.51
CA ASN A 235 -5.49 33.21 12.53
C ASN A 235 -5.14 32.09 11.53
N ASP A 236 -3.87 32.01 11.12
CA ASP A 236 -3.40 30.89 10.27
C ASP A 236 -3.55 29.55 10.99
N VAL A 237 -3.23 29.51 12.29
CA VAL A 237 -3.41 28.30 13.11
C VAL A 237 -4.91 27.98 13.29
N LYS A 238 -5.79 28.97 13.48
CA LYS A 238 -7.24 28.72 13.49
C LYS A 238 -7.71 28.12 12.19
N TYR A 239 -7.25 28.63 11.04
CA TYR A 239 -7.56 28.07 9.74
C TYR A 239 -7.10 26.61 9.62
N TYR A 240 -5.88 26.30 10.05
CA TYR A 240 -5.35 24.94 10.09
C TYR A 240 -6.20 24.01 10.96
N LEU A 241 -6.58 24.44 12.16
CA LEU A 241 -7.41 23.65 13.07
C LEU A 241 -8.83 23.44 12.50
N ALA A 242 -9.41 24.48 11.90
CA ALA A 242 -10.70 24.40 11.21
C ALA A 242 -10.66 23.41 10.04
N ALA A 243 -9.60 23.46 9.23
CA ALA A 243 -9.39 22.52 8.14
C ALA A 243 -9.32 21.08 8.63
N LYS A 244 -8.54 20.81 9.70
CA LYS A 244 -8.48 19.49 10.35
C LYS A 244 -9.84 19.02 10.83
N LYS A 245 -10.58 19.88 11.55
CA LYS A 245 -11.93 19.57 12.03
C LYS A 245 -12.89 19.24 10.89
N MET A 246 -12.80 19.99 9.79
CA MET A 246 -13.59 19.68 8.59
C MET A 246 -13.19 18.35 7.97
N MET A 247 -11.88 18.05 7.87
CA MET A 247 -11.43 16.76 7.36
C MET A 247 -12.00 15.60 8.17
N ASP A 248 -12.01 15.71 9.50
CA ASP A 248 -12.60 14.68 10.38
C ASP A 248 -14.12 14.55 10.16
N ILE A 249 -14.86 15.67 10.06
CA ILE A 249 -16.33 15.66 9.85
C ILE A 249 -16.71 15.05 8.50
N TYR A 250 -15.93 15.32 7.45
CA TYR A 250 -16.21 14.85 6.09
C TYR A 250 -15.45 13.56 5.74
N ASP A 251 -14.80 12.95 6.73
CA ASP A 251 -14.00 11.73 6.55
C ASP A 251 -12.97 11.88 5.42
N CYS A 252 -12.18 12.95 5.46
CA CYS A 252 -11.15 13.25 4.47
C CYS A 252 -9.75 13.14 5.06
N ASN A 253 -8.80 12.67 4.25
CA ASN A 253 -7.39 12.51 4.64
C ASN A 253 -6.42 13.39 3.84
N ALA A 254 -6.94 14.17 2.91
CA ALA A 254 -6.20 15.18 2.16
C ALA A 254 -7.00 16.50 2.12
N PHE A 255 -6.29 17.60 1.99
CA PHE A 255 -6.89 18.94 1.98
C PHE A 255 -6.29 19.80 0.86
N SER A 256 -7.15 20.56 0.20
CA SER A 256 -6.75 21.60 -0.75
C SER A 256 -7.69 22.78 -0.65
N THR A 257 -7.17 23.98 -0.93
CA THR A 257 -7.93 25.22 -0.87
C THR A 257 -7.58 26.18 -1.99
N ALA A 258 -8.47 27.08 -2.31
CA ALA A 258 -8.22 28.16 -3.24
C ALA A 258 -7.27 29.20 -2.60
N CYS A 259 -6.02 29.25 -3.07
CA CYS A 259 -4.98 30.05 -2.42
C CYS A 259 -5.22 31.56 -2.46
N HIS A 260 -5.90 32.07 -3.49
CA HIS A 260 -6.19 33.50 -3.59
C HIS A 260 -7.17 33.98 -2.52
N GLU A 261 -8.20 33.19 -2.24
CA GLU A 261 -9.17 33.47 -1.21
C GLU A 261 -8.52 33.33 0.18
N LEU A 262 -7.65 32.32 0.37
CA LEU A 262 -6.91 32.14 1.59
C LEU A 262 -6.03 33.35 1.91
N LEU A 263 -5.23 33.82 0.95
CA LEU A 263 -4.34 34.98 1.13
C LEU A 263 -5.10 36.26 1.49
N SER A 264 -6.31 36.45 0.97
CA SER A 264 -7.13 37.60 1.32
C SER A 264 -7.73 37.50 2.74
N LEU A 265 -7.81 36.30 3.32
CA LEU A 265 -8.35 36.09 4.66
C LEU A 265 -7.32 36.23 5.77
N ILE A 266 -6.12 35.76 5.54
CA ILE A 266 -5.06 35.72 6.57
C ILE A 266 -4.24 37.00 6.62
N HIS A 267 -4.38 37.89 5.64
CA HIS A 267 -3.66 39.16 5.54
C HIS A 267 -4.54 40.41 5.62
N ILE A 268 -5.80 40.28 5.97
CA ILE A 268 -6.72 41.42 6.18
C ILE A 268 -6.86 41.74 7.66
#